data_9772e5de5bede23c5d3b4849d8c42b01
#
_entry.id   9772e5de5bede23c5d3b4849d8c42b01
#
_cell.length_a   1.000
_cell.length_b   1.000
_cell.length_c   1.000
_cell.angle_alpha   90.00
_cell.angle_beta   90.00
_cell.angle_gamma   90.00
#
_symmetry.space_group_name_H-M   'P 1'
#
loop_
_entity.id
_entity.type
_entity.pdbx_description
1 polymer ?
#
loop_
_entity_poly.entity_id
_entity_poly.type
_entity_poly.pdbx_seq_one_letter_code
_entity_poly.pdbx_strand_id
1 'polypeptide(L)'
;MATLAVKPEKDFMSIRKIKSWVAVLFVLIACEPDLSDDPIPYIPFTEIIINLSFPEFAALKTDGGYKEIKGGIRGIIIYRISATSYNGFERNCSFHPNDACATVNTHSSGLYMTDPCCGSTFNFSDGNPSGGVAWQPLRRYRTQLTGTTLSITDEII
;
A
#
# COMPACT_ATOMS: atom_id res chain seq x y z
N MET A 1 86.34 1.31 9.60
CA MET A 1 85.26 1.19 8.60
C MET A 1 84.05 0.63 9.34
N ALA A 2 83.14 1.47 9.71
CA ALA A 2 81.95 1.09 10.47
C ALA A 2 80.72 1.09 9.50
N THR A 3 80.14 -0.07 9.28
CA THR A 3 78.96 -0.26 8.44
C THR A 3 77.73 -0.12 9.31
N LEU A 4 76.95 0.99 9.10
CA LEU A 4 75.68 1.22 9.76
C LEU A 4 74.59 0.38 9.13
N ALA A 5 74.00 -0.51 9.92
CA ALA A 5 72.82 -1.28 9.55
C ALA A 5 71.58 -0.39 9.72
N VAL A 6 70.86 -0.11 8.64
CA VAL A 6 69.58 0.56 8.65
C VAL A 6 68.48 -0.48 8.91
N LYS A 7 67.72 -0.29 10.01
CA LYS A 7 66.59 -1.08 10.43
C LYS A 7 65.32 -0.52 9.78
N PRO A 8 64.52 -1.28 8.99
CA PRO A 8 63.22 -0.82 8.56
C PRO A 8 62.19 -1.21 9.62
N GLU A 9 61.81 -0.24 10.44
CA GLU A 9 60.65 -0.33 11.33
C GLU A 9 59.68 0.75 10.92
N LYS A 10 58.43 0.33 10.73
CA LYS A 10 57.20 1.15 10.59
C LYS A 10 56.55 1.06 9.22
N ASP A 11 55.64 0.09 9.09
CA ASP A 11 54.43 0.30 8.24
C ASP A 11 53.38 -0.78 8.48
N PHE A 12 53.52 -1.67 9.47
CA PHE A 12 52.56 -2.76 9.70
C PHE A 12 51.28 -2.31 10.48
N MET A 13 51.32 -1.13 11.10
CA MET A 13 50.22 -0.67 11.97
C MET A 13 49.14 0.13 11.22
N SER A 14 49.43 0.62 10.01
CA SER A 14 48.48 1.42 9.20
C SER A 14 47.44 0.56 8.49
N ILE A 15 47.85 -0.64 8.03
CA ILE A 15 46.94 -1.49 7.23
C ILE A 15 45.81 -2.13 8.08
N ARG A 16 46.09 -2.45 9.36
CA ARG A 16 45.03 -2.99 10.26
C ARG A 16 43.93 -1.98 10.58
N LYS A 17 44.28 -0.71 10.73
CA LYS A 17 43.30 0.37 11.01
C LYS A 17 42.45 0.68 9.80
N ILE A 18 43.00 0.68 8.60
CA ILE A 18 42.28 0.90 7.34
C ILE A 18 41.28 -0.25 7.08
N LYS A 19 41.66 -1.50 7.30
CA LYS A 19 40.74 -2.65 7.15
C LYS A 19 39.57 -2.60 8.14
N SER A 20 39.81 -2.12 9.36
CA SER A 20 38.74 -1.96 10.36
C SER A 20 37.75 -0.85 9.98
N TRP A 21 38.21 0.24 9.41
CA TRP A 21 37.35 1.35 8.96
C TRP A 21 36.53 1.00 7.72
N VAL A 22 37.10 0.23 6.78
CA VAL A 22 36.39 -0.27 5.60
C VAL A 22 35.30 -1.27 5.99
N ALA A 23 35.53 -2.13 6.99
CA ALA A 23 34.53 -3.07 7.48
C ALA A 23 33.35 -2.35 8.19
N VAL A 24 33.61 -1.25 8.92
CA VAL A 24 32.55 -0.43 9.53
C VAL A 24 31.73 0.34 8.49
N LEU A 25 32.36 0.79 7.41
CA LEU A 25 31.66 1.49 6.33
C LEU A 25 30.70 0.58 5.56
N PHE A 26 31.01 -0.72 5.44
CA PHE A 26 30.17 -1.69 4.73
C PHE A 26 28.90 -2.09 5.50
N VAL A 27 28.87 -1.93 6.82
CA VAL A 27 27.70 -2.26 7.66
C VAL A 27 26.61 -1.18 7.59
N LEU A 28 26.91 0.02 7.11
CA LEU A 28 25.95 1.13 7.03
C LEU A 28 25.13 1.14 5.72
N ILE A 29 25.39 0.23 4.78
CA ILE A 29 24.71 0.21 3.47
C ILE A 29 23.54 -0.80 3.43
N ALA A 30 23.26 -1.53 4.51
CA ALA A 30 22.38 -2.69 4.51
C ALA A 30 20.98 -2.44 5.11
N CYS A 31 20.42 -1.24 4.95
CA CYS A 31 19.00 -0.98 5.26
C CYS A 31 18.42 -0.01 4.24
N GLU A 32 18.23 -0.46 3.01
CA GLU A 32 17.21 0.14 2.17
C GLU A 32 15.88 -0.50 2.58
N PRO A 33 14.86 0.28 2.99
CA PRO A 33 13.52 -0.26 3.13
C PRO A 33 13.11 -0.78 1.74
N ASP A 34 12.70 -2.04 1.67
CA ASP A 34 12.09 -2.61 0.48
C ASP A 34 10.73 -1.93 0.27
N LEU A 35 10.78 -0.75 -0.33
CA LEU A 35 9.60 -0.05 -0.82
C LEU A 35 9.27 -0.76 -2.14
N SER A 36 8.42 -1.77 -2.07
CA SER A 36 7.94 -2.43 -3.28
C SER A 36 7.27 -1.40 -4.19
N ASP A 37 7.92 -1.09 -5.29
CA ASP A 37 7.42 -0.19 -6.34
C ASP A 37 6.52 -0.93 -7.34
N ASP A 38 6.15 -2.18 -7.04
CA ASP A 38 5.27 -2.96 -7.91
C ASP A 38 3.93 -2.22 -8.08
N PRO A 39 3.54 -1.91 -9.31
CA PRO A 39 2.25 -1.28 -9.54
C PRO A 39 1.13 -2.27 -9.20
N ILE A 40 0.05 -1.77 -8.62
CA ILE A 40 -1.16 -2.58 -8.45
C ILE A 40 -1.56 -3.10 -9.84
N PRO A 41 -1.68 -4.40 -10.07
CA PRO A 41 -2.12 -4.95 -11.36
C PRO A 41 -3.43 -4.31 -11.80
N TYR A 42 -3.67 -4.20 -13.10
CA TYR A 42 -4.94 -3.71 -13.62
C TYR A 42 -5.66 -4.82 -14.38
N ILE A 43 -6.90 -5.09 -13.98
CA ILE A 43 -7.79 -6.00 -14.67
C ILE A 43 -9.04 -5.21 -15.05
N PRO A 44 -9.33 -5.03 -16.35
CA PRO A 44 -10.54 -4.35 -16.79
C PRO A 44 -11.77 -5.16 -16.41
N PHE A 45 -12.84 -4.47 -16.03
CA PHE A 45 -14.13 -5.09 -15.77
C PHE A 45 -15.27 -4.28 -16.41
N THR A 46 -16.37 -4.95 -16.71
CA THR A 46 -17.57 -4.27 -17.20
C THR A 46 -18.20 -3.44 -16.10
N GLU A 47 -18.82 -2.31 -16.48
CA GLU A 47 -19.54 -1.45 -15.55
C GLU A 47 -20.42 -2.26 -14.59
N ILE A 48 -20.26 -2.02 -13.30
CA ILE A 48 -21.05 -2.65 -12.25
C ILE A 48 -22.16 -1.70 -11.88
N ILE A 49 -23.40 -2.17 -11.96
CA ILE A 49 -24.61 -1.39 -11.65
C ILE A 49 -25.23 -1.91 -10.37
N ILE A 50 -25.40 -1.03 -9.40
CA ILE A 50 -26.00 -1.30 -8.09
C ILE A 50 -27.29 -0.47 -7.95
N ASN A 51 -28.40 -1.14 -7.67
CA ASN A 51 -29.62 -0.45 -7.27
C ASN A 51 -29.70 -0.33 -5.73
N LEU A 52 -29.53 0.89 -5.24
CA LEU A 52 -29.51 1.18 -3.80
C LEU A 52 -30.88 0.93 -3.11
N SER A 53 -31.94 0.68 -3.89
CA SER A 53 -33.26 0.33 -3.31
C SER A 53 -33.27 -1.09 -2.75
N PHE A 54 -32.38 -1.97 -3.19
CA PHE A 54 -32.34 -3.36 -2.73
C PHE A 54 -31.84 -3.46 -1.28
N PRO A 55 -32.41 -4.38 -0.48
CA PRO A 55 -32.08 -4.53 0.94
C PRO A 55 -30.59 -4.85 1.18
N GLU A 56 -29.94 -5.57 0.28
CA GLU A 56 -28.52 -5.94 0.36
C GLU A 56 -27.56 -4.75 0.33
N PHE A 57 -28.04 -3.58 -0.17
CA PHE A 57 -27.30 -2.33 -0.21
C PHE A 57 -27.79 -1.30 0.83
N ALA A 58 -28.55 -1.74 1.82
CA ALA A 58 -29.11 -0.84 2.84
C ALA A 58 -28.03 -0.03 3.58
N ALA A 59 -26.85 -0.63 3.81
CA ALA A 59 -25.73 0.07 4.43
C ALA A 59 -25.27 1.30 3.64
N LEU A 60 -25.37 1.27 2.30
CA LEU A 60 -24.99 2.38 1.43
C LEU A 60 -26.01 3.55 1.41
N LYS A 61 -27.10 3.47 2.19
CA LYS A 61 -28.08 4.55 2.35
C LYS A 61 -27.73 5.53 3.47
N THR A 62 -26.73 5.20 4.29
CA THR A 62 -26.28 6.03 5.41
C THR A 62 -24.86 6.49 5.17
N ASP A 63 -24.54 7.74 5.44
CA ASP A 63 -23.20 8.29 5.31
C ASP A 63 -22.23 7.51 6.23
N GLY A 64 -21.08 7.16 5.72
CA GLY A 64 -20.15 6.24 6.39
C GLY A 64 -20.45 4.74 6.18
N GLY A 65 -21.58 4.42 5.55
CA GLY A 65 -21.91 3.04 5.22
C GLY A 65 -21.04 2.49 4.09
N TYR A 66 -20.77 1.20 4.14
CA TYR A 66 -19.91 0.53 3.16
C TYR A 66 -20.47 -0.83 2.74
N LYS A 67 -20.01 -1.32 1.61
CA LYS A 67 -20.33 -2.65 1.08
C LYS A 67 -19.15 -3.17 0.25
N GLU A 68 -18.78 -4.40 0.49
CA GLU A 68 -17.83 -5.12 -0.37
C GLU A 68 -18.58 -5.83 -1.48
N ILE A 69 -18.10 -5.67 -2.70
CA ILE A 69 -18.68 -6.27 -3.92
C ILE A 69 -17.60 -6.96 -4.74
N LYS A 70 -18.01 -7.82 -5.67
CA LYS A 70 -17.12 -8.42 -6.66
C LYS A 70 -16.77 -7.38 -7.73
N GLY A 71 -15.55 -7.46 -8.25
CA GLY A 71 -15.00 -6.58 -9.30
C GLY A 71 -13.53 -6.33 -9.07
N GLY A 72 -12.84 -5.69 -10.04
CA GLY A 72 -11.42 -5.47 -9.94
C GLY A 72 -10.62 -6.76 -9.78
N ILE A 73 -9.55 -6.70 -9.00
CA ILE A 73 -8.62 -7.82 -8.76
C ILE A 73 -9.09 -8.67 -7.59
N ARG A 74 -9.36 -8.06 -6.44
CA ARG A 74 -9.71 -8.74 -5.17
C ARG A 74 -11.08 -8.34 -4.63
N GLY A 75 -11.85 -7.61 -5.42
CA GLY A 75 -13.12 -7.00 -5.03
C GLY A 75 -13.01 -5.50 -4.83
N ILE A 76 -14.14 -4.86 -4.64
CA ILE A 76 -14.25 -3.41 -4.49
C ILE A 76 -14.97 -3.10 -3.18
N ILE A 77 -14.43 -2.20 -2.37
CA ILE A 77 -15.12 -1.60 -1.23
C ILE A 77 -15.81 -0.34 -1.72
N ILE A 78 -17.14 -0.32 -1.68
CA ILE A 78 -17.94 0.90 -1.90
C ILE A 78 -18.17 1.55 -0.55
N TYR A 79 -17.88 2.84 -0.46
CA TYR A 79 -18.08 3.64 0.75
C TYR A 79 -18.88 4.90 0.43
N ARG A 80 -19.91 5.17 1.21
CA ARG A 80 -20.73 6.37 1.06
C ARG A 80 -20.11 7.55 1.81
N ILE A 81 -19.71 8.58 1.07
CA ILE A 81 -19.20 9.84 1.62
C ILE A 81 -20.37 10.75 2.05
N SER A 82 -21.38 10.86 1.18
CA SER A 82 -22.55 11.70 1.39
C SER A 82 -23.75 11.15 0.61
N ALA A 83 -24.87 11.83 0.71
CA ALA A 83 -26.12 11.46 0.00
C ALA A 83 -25.93 11.26 -1.52
N THR A 84 -24.96 11.93 -2.12
CA THR A 84 -24.72 11.93 -3.58
C THR A 84 -23.32 11.47 -3.98
N SER A 85 -22.45 11.13 -3.02
CA SER A 85 -21.04 10.83 -3.30
C SER A 85 -20.62 9.51 -2.69
N TYR A 86 -19.95 8.69 -3.50
CA TYR A 86 -19.43 7.38 -3.14
C TYR A 86 -17.97 7.26 -3.58
N ASN A 87 -17.20 6.49 -2.82
CA ASN A 87 -15.89 6.02 -3.24
C ASN A 87 -15.93 4.51 -3.52
N GLY A 88 -15.19 4.07 -4.55
CA GLY A 88 -14.98 2.66 -4.84
C GLY A 88 -13.49 2.35 -4.80
N PHE A 89 -13.05 1.55 -3.83
CA PHE A 89 -11.64 1.19 -3.65
C PHE A 89 -11.38 -0.26 -4.06
N GLU A 90 -10.33 -0.46 -4.86
CA GLU A 90 -9.78 -1.79 -5.10
C GLU A 90 -9.30 -2.40 -3.78
N ARG A 91 -9.66 -3.65 -3.55
CA ARG A 91 -9.24 -4.39 -2.34
C ARG A 91 -7.84 -4.97 -2.44
N ASN A 92 -7.19 -4.91 -3.60
CA ASN A 92 -5.79 -5.27 -3.71
C ASN A 92 -4.93 -4.21 -3.03
N CYS A 93 -4.13 -4.63 -2.03
CA CYS A 93 -3.27 -3.71 -1.28
C CYS A 93 -2.26 -3.04 -2.20
N SER A 94 -1.94 -1.78 -1.91
CA SER A 94 -0.91 -1.02 -2.63
C SER A 94 0.52 -1.39 -2.22
N PHE A 95 0.70 -2.11 -1.11
CA PHE A 95 1.97 -2.65 -0.67
C PHE A 95 2.06 -4.14 -1.01
N HIS A 96 3.11 -4.56 -1.72
CA HIS A 96 3.28 -5.92 -2.24
C HIS A 96 2.02 -6.48 -2.91
N PRO A 97 1.47 -5.81 -3.93
CA PRO A 97 0.16 -6.12 -4.50
C PRO A 97 0.07 -7.52 -5.11
N ASN A 98 1.20 -8.14 -5.42
CA ASN A 98 1.28 -9.49 -5.99
C ASN A 98 1.23 -10.60 -4.93
N ASP A 99 1.34 -10.27 -3.66
CA ASP A 99 1.24 -11.26 -2.58
C ASP A 99 -0.17 -11.85 -2.51
N ALA A 100 -0.27 -13.15 -2.31
CA ALA A 100 -1.56 -13.85 -2.27
C ALA A 100 -2.49 -13.33 -1.17
N CYS A 101 -1.94 -12.85 -0.06
CA CYS A 101 -2.66 -12.32 1.11
C CYS A 101 -3.00 -10.83 1.02
N ALA A 102 -2.41 -10.05 0.08
CA ALA A 102 -2.53 -8.59 -0.02
C ALA A 102 -3.97 -8.15 -0.33
N THR A 103 -4.87 -8.30 0.64
CA THR A 103 -6.30 -8.01 0.50
C THR A 103 -6.78 -7.09 1.61
N VAL A 104 -7.21 -5.90 1.22
CA VAL A 104 -7.76 -4.88 2.09
C VAL A 104 -9.22 -5.23 2.44
N ASN A 105 -9.54 -5.12 3.71
CA ASN A 105 -10.88 -5.32 4.26
C ASN A 105 -11.29 -4.08 5.04
N THR A 106 -12.58 -3.92 5.27
CA THR A 106 -13.05 -2.93 6.23
C THR A 106 -12.77 -3.41 7.64
N HIS A 107 -12.14 -2.58 8.46
CA HIS A 107 -11.93 -2.90 9.87
C HIS A 107 -13.28 -3.02 10.59
N SER A 108 -13.37 -3.87 11.62
CA SER A 108 -14.61 -4.15 12.36
C SER A 108 -15.25 -2.92 13.01
N SER A 109 -14.48 -1.86 13.26
CA SER A 109 -15.00 -0.57 13.72
C SER A 109 -15.74 0.22 12.64
N GLY A 110 -15.56 -0.10 11.35
CA GLY A 110 -16.08 0.66 10.22
C GLY A 110 -15.43 2.02 10.00
N LEU A 111 -14.33 2.34 10.69
CA LEU A 111 -13.69 3.66 10.64
C LEU A 111 -12.56 3.77 9.62
N TYR A 112 -11.96 2.66 9.24
CA TYR A 112 -10.84 2.59 8.29
C TYR A 112 -10.80 1.23 7.60
N MET A 113 -10.03 1.15 6.53
CA MET A 113 -9.72 -0.09 5.84
C MET A 113 -8.38 -0.61 6.32
N THR A 114 -8.17 -1.94 6.32
CA THR A 114 -6.93 -2.57 6.79
C THR A 114 -6.56 -3.76 5.94
N ASP A 115 -5.27 -3.94 5.71
CA ASP A 115 -4.72 -5.16 5.14
C ASP A 115 -4.06 -6.00 6.26
N PRO A 116 -4.62 -7.15 6.63
CA PRO A 116 -4.04 -8.00 7.67
C PRO A 116 -2.72 -8.66 7.25
N CYS A 117 -2.38 -8.67 5.96
CA CYS A 117 -1.14 -9.24 5.46
C CYS A 117 0.10 -8.39 5.84
N CYS A 118 0.00 -7.08 5.66
CA CYS A 118 1.10 -6.14 5.92
C CYS A 118 0.85 -5.20 7.11
N GLY A 119 -0.36 -5.25 7.70
CA GLY A 119 -0.75 -4.38 8.81
C GLY A 119 -1.03 -2.93 8.43
N SER A 120 -1.06 -2.61 7.14
CA SER A 120 -1.36 -1.25 6.70
C SER A 120 -2.83 -0.91 6.86
N THR A 121 -3.09 0.38 7.12
CA THR A 121 -4.43 0.94 7.25
C THR A 121 -4.63 2.08 6.27
N PHE A 122 -5.88 2.30 5.82
CA PHE A 122 -6.22 3.28 4.79
C PHE A 122 -7.50 4.03 5.15
N ASN A 123 -7.57 5.30 4.73
CA ASN A 123 -8.74 6.14 4.96
C ASN A 123 -9.84 5.88 3.93
N PHE A 124 -11.10 5.98 4.34
CA PHE A 124 -12.25 5.93 3.43
C PHE A 124 -12.47 7.22 2.63
N SER A 125 -11.90 8.35 3.04
CA SER A 125 -12.07 9.63 2.34
C SER A 125 -11.38 9.65 0.98
N ASP A 126 -10.20 9.05 0.91
CA ASP A 126 -9.29 9.21 -0.23
C ASP A 126 -8.47 7.95 -0.58
N GLY A 127 -8.53 6.91 0.26
CA GLY A 127 -7.74 5.68 0.10
C GLY A 127 -6.28 5.83 0.49
N ASN A 128 -5.86 6.97 1.05
CA ASN A 128 -4.48 7.17 1.47
C ASN A 128 -4.13 6.30 2.68
N PRO A 129 -2.87 5.82 2.77
CA PRO A 129 -2.39 5.13 3.95
C PRO A 129 -2.51 6.03 5.19
N SER A 130 -2.98 5.46 6.29
CA SER A 130 -3.07 6.10 7.60
C SER A 130 -2.20 5.44 8.66
N GLY A 131 -1.57 4.30 8.33
CA GLY A 131 -0.64 3.57 9.18
C GLY A 131 -0.13 2.31 8.51
N GLY A 132 0.92 1.71 9.10
CA GLY A 132 1.58 0.52 8.56
C GLY A 132 2.69 0.86 7.59
N VAL A 133 3.00 -0.08 6.68
CA VAL A 133 4.13 0.00 5.75
C VAL A 133 3.76 0.50 4.35
N ALA A 134 2.47 0.52 3.99
CA ALA A 134 2.03 1.05 2.71
C ALA A 134 2.28 2.57 2.65
N TRP A 135 2.76 3.04 1.51
CA TRP A 135 3.05 4.45 1.23
C TRP A 135 2.25 4.99 0.03
N GLN A 136 1.72 4.10 -0.81
CA GLN A 136 0.84 4.45 -1.92
C GLN A 136 -0.64 4.32 -1.52
N PRO A 137 -1.54 5.16 -2.08
CA PRO A 137 -2.97 5.02 -1.87
C PRO A 137 -3.51 3.73 -2.51
N LEU A 138 -4.67 3.30 -2.06
CA LEU A 138 -5.46 2.29 -2.76
C LEU A 138 -5.93 2.84 -4.11
N ARG A 139 -6.00 1.97 -5.11
CA ARG A 139 -6.61 2.31 -6.39
C ARG A 139 -8.08 2.66 -6.17
N ARG A 140 -8.51 3.77 -6.77
CA ARG A 140 -9.88 4.24 -6.69
C ARG A 140 -10.53 4.19 -8.07
N TYR A 141 -11.74 3.68 -8.13
CA TYR A 141 -12.56 3.56 -9.32
C TYR A 141 -13.58 4.69 -9.41
N ARG A 142 -13.91 5.12 -10.62
CA ARG A 142 -14.96 6.11 -10.84
C ARG A 142 -16.31 5.54 -10.44
N THR A 143 -17.05 6.33 -9.66
CA THR A 143 -18.43 6.04 -9.24
C THR A 143 -19.35 7.16 -9.70
N GLN A 144 -20.56 6.80 -10.12
CA GLN A 144 -21.59 7.77 -10.50
C GLN A 144 -22.96 7.35 -9.99
N LEU A 145 -23.62 8.26 -9.29
CA LEU A 145 -25.00 8.06 -8.81
C LEU A 145 -25.99 8.75 -9.76
N THR A 146 -27.00 8.00 -10.23
CA THR A 146 -28.12 8.51 -11.02
C THR A 146 -29.41 7.99 -10.40
N GLY A 147 -30.15 8.87 -9.71
CA GLY A 147 -31.31 8.46 -8.94
C GLY A 147 -30.95 7.47 -7.83
N THR A 148 -31.44 6.25 -7.90
CA THR A 148 -31.11 5.15 -6.97
C THR A 148 -30.08 4.17 -7.54
N THR A 149 -29.56 4.45 -8.73
CA THR A 149 -28.61 3.58 -9.40
C THR A 149 -27.19 4.12 -9.24
N LEU A 150 -26.32 3.34 -8.62
CA LEU A 150 -24.90 3.62 -8.51
C LEU A 150 -24.14 2.77 -9.53
N SER A 151 -23.40 3.39 -10.42
CA SER A 151 -22.50 2.71 -11.34
C SER A 151 -21.05 2.86 -10.90
N ILE A 152 -20.27 1.80 -11.14
CA ILE A 152 -18.84 1.74 -10.89
C ILE A 152 -18.15 1.27 -12.17
N THR A 153 -17.22 2.05 -12.68
CA THR A 153 -16.43 1.70 -13.88
C THR A 153 -14.99 1.38 -13.48
N ASP A 154 -14.28 0.71 -14.36
CA ASP A 154 -12.86 0.39 -14.21
C ASP A 154 -11.93 1.61 -14.44
N GLU A 155 -12.51 2.79 -14.71
CA GLU A 155 -11.75 4.03 -14.81
C GLU A 155 -11.14 4.40 -13.46
N ILE A 156 -9.81 4.52 -13.45
CA ILE A 156 -9.02 4.88 -12.27
C ILE A 156 -9.01 6.41 -12.12
N ILE A 157 -9.22 6.90 -10.88
CA ILE A 157 -9.25 8.33 -10.55
C ILE A 157 -8.31 8.68 -9.40
#